data_0f7b59bf8b57552e37fa13b36f4ed24a
#
_entry.id   0f7b59bf8b57552e37fa13b36f4ed24a
#
_cell.length_a   1.000
_cell.length_b   1.000
_cell.length_c   1.000
_cell.angle_alpha   90.00
_cell.angle_beta   90.00
_cell.angle_gamma   90.00
#
_symmetry.space_group_name_H-M   'P 1'
#
loop_
_entity.id
_entity.type
_entity.pdbx_description
1 polymer ?
#
loop_
_entity_poly.entity_id
_entity_poly.type
_entity_poly.pdbx_seq_one_letter_code
_entity_poly.pdbx_strand_id
1 'polypeptide(L)'
;VRERRAAREIRRAREFEAFVAGAGGRLLHAATLLTGEPTGGSAGETTGETEAAQALLTAALARTYARWDRLHGEDPYDRARQELAALFAHRARRYRRPRGGVLDRLTPRERLVLVLRLYEGIAEEQTAATLGLPVERVRAICTRAVTLMRAAPPPTGARAAPGPPPVAAR
;
A
#
# COMPACT_ATOMS: atom_id res chain seq x y z
N VAL A 1 -36.12 8.39 21.85
CA VAL A 1 -35.44 7.39 21.01
C VAL A 1 -34.61 8.07 19.93
N ARG A 2 -35.12 9.06 19.20
CA ARG A 2 -34.42 9.79 18.12
C ARG A 2 -33.18 10.53 18.65
N GLU A 3 -33.28 11.24 19.77
CA GLU A 3 -32.18 11.99 20.37
C GLU A 3 -31.02 11.10 20.80
N ARG A 4 -31.31 9.94 21.42
CA ARG A 4 -30.28 8.97 21.82
C ARG A 4 -29.57 8.36 20.61
N ARG A 5 -30.27 8.16 19.49
CA ARG A 5 -29.68 7.68 18.24
C ARG A 5 -28.76 8.73 17.63
N ALA A 6 -29.23 9.99 17.54
CA ALA A 6 -28.42 11.10 17.05
C ALA A 6 -27.15 11.32 17.90
N ALA A 7 -27.28 11.27 19.23
CA ALA A 7 -26.13 11.41 20.13
C ALA A 7 -25.11 10.27 19.95
N ARG A 8 -25.55 9.03 19.71
CA ARG A 8 -24.64 7.91 19.43
C ARG A 8 -23.92 8.11 18.09
N GLU A 9 -24.62 8.57 17.08
CA GLU A 9 -24.06 8.80 15.75
C GLU A 9 -23.00 9.91 15.76
N ILE A 10 -23.25 11.01 16.46
CA ILE A 10 -22.29 12.10 16.65
C ILE A 10 -21.05 11.61 17.40
N ARG A 11 -21.22 10.83 18.48
CA ARG A 11 -20.09 10.27 19.22
C ARG A 11 -19.27 9.34 18.36
N ARG A 12 -19.89 8.42 17.64
CA ARG A 12 -19.27 7.50 16.71
C ARG A 12 -18.44 8.24 15.64
N ALA A 13 -18.99 9.29 15.05
CA ALA A 13 -18.30 10.09 14.05
C ALA A 13 -17.04 10.75 14.65
N ARG A 14 -17.15 11.34 15.85
CA ARG A 14 -16.00 11.96 16.55
C ARG A 14 -14.91 10.96 16.93
N GLU A 15 -15.28 9.79 17.42
CA GLU A 15 -14.32 8.71 17.73
C GLU A 15 -13.59 8.26 16.48
N PHE A 16 -14.30 8.10 15.37
CA PHE A 16 -13.69 7.72 14.10
C PHE A 16 -12.80 8.84 13.52
N GLU A 17 -13.23 10.10 13.59
CA GLU A 17 -12.40 11.25 13.17
C GLU A 17 -11.09 11.31 13.96
N ALA A 18 -11.14 11.13 15.28
CA ALA A 18 -9.96 11.08 16.13
C ALA A 18 -9.03 9.91 15.75
N PHE A 19 -9.60 8.74 15.44
CA PHE A 19 -8.85 7.60 14.95
C PHE A 19 -8.15 7.92 13.62
N VAL A 20 -8.87 8.49 12.64
CA VAL A 20 -8.30 8.85 11.33
C VAL A 20 -7.23 9.91 11.47
N ALA A 21 -7.41 10.90 12.35
CA ALA A 21 -6.40 11.92 12.62
C ALA A 21 -5.09 11.32 13.16
N GLY A 22 -5.16 10.28 14.00
CA GLY A 22 -3.98 9.61 14.54
C GLY A 22 -3.35 8.57 13.62
N ALA A 23 -4.16 7.80 12.92
CA ALA A 23 -3.73 6.61 12.15
C ALA A 23 -3.61 6.86 10.65
N GLY A 24 -4.28 7.89 10.13
CA GLY A 24 -4.46 8.11 8.69
C GLY A 24 -3.15 8.26 7.93
N GLY A 25 -2.17 8.96 8.49
CA GLY A 25 -0.86 9.17 7.84
C GLY A 25 -0.11 7.85 7.62
N ARG A 26 -0.08 6.98 8.62
CA ARG A 26 0.57 5.67 8.52
C ARG A 26 -0.15 4.75 7.53
N LEU A 27 -1.48 4.72 7.58
CA LEU A 27 -2.29 3.95 6.64
C LEU A 27 -2.18 4.47 5.20
N LEU A 28 -2.09 5.78 5.01
CA LEU A 28 -1.86 6.38 3.70
C LEU A 28 -0.50 5.98 3.14
N HIS A 29 0.54 6.01 3.96
CA HIS A 29 1.87 5.58 3.53
C HIS A 29 1.88 4.08 3.14
N ALA A 30 1.22 3.21 3.93
CA ALA A 30 1.03 1.81 3.56
C ALA A 30 0.30 1.67 2.21
N ALA A 31 -0.76 2.44 1.99
CA ALA A 31 -1.51 2.45 0.72
C ALA A 31 -0.63 2.89 -0.46
N THR A 32 0.21 3.92 -0.28
CA THR A 32 1.17 4.41 -1.29
C THR A 32 2.18 3.32 -1.66
N LEU A 33 2.77 2.64 -0.66
CA LEU A 33 3.68 1.52 -0.91
C LEU A 33 2.99 0.38 -1.67
N LEU A 34 1.75 0.06 -1.33
CA LEU A 34 0.97 -0.99 -1.98
C LEU A 34 0.63 -0.63 -3.43
N THR A 35 0.15 0.59 -3.70
CA THR A 35 -0.23 1.02 -5.05
C THR A 35 0.96 1.23 -5.96
N GLY A 36 2.17 1.38 -5.39
CA GLY A 36 3.42 1.63 -6.13
C GLY A 36 3.53 3.08 -6.58
N GLU A 37 2.84 4.01 -5.93
CA GLU A 37 2.97 5.43 -6.17
C GLU A 37 4.25 5.99 -5.52
N PRO A 38 4.84 7.07 -6.05
CA PRO A 38 6.02 7.67 -5.45
C PRO A 38 5.72 8.22 -4.05
N THR A 39 6.64 7.98 -3.12
CA THR A 39 6.62 8.58 -1.79
C THR A 39 7.43 9.87 -1.83
N GLY A 40 6.78 11.03 -1.76
CA GLY A 40 7.49 12.31 -1.60
C GLY A 40 7.62 13.12 -2.89
N GLY A 41 6.55 13.41 -3.57
CA GLY A 41 6.48 14.58 -4.46
C GLY A 41 6.50 15.85 -3.61
N SER A 42 7.39 16.80 -3.92
CA SER A 42 7.32 18.16 -3.36
C SER A 42 5.92 18.72 -3.62
N ALA A 43 5.39 19.48 -2.67
CA ALA A 43 4.01 19.98 -2.61
C ALA A 43 3.57 20.88 -3.79
N GLY A 44 3.98 20.60 -5.01
CA GLY A 44 3.73 21.42 -6.19
C GLY A 44 3.41 20.69 -7.50
N GLU A 45 3.67 19.40 -7.63
CA GLU A 45 3.66 18.81 -8.99
C GLU A 45 2.81 17.54 -9.23
N THR A 46 2.06 17.01 -8.28
CA THR A 46 1.35 15.76 -8.55
C THR A 46 -0.02 15.64 -7.90
N THR A 47 -0.99 16.34 -8.43
CA THR A 47 -2.42 16.14 -8.07
C THR A 47 -2.95 14.75 -8.48
N GLY A 48 -2.23 13.99 -9.30
CA GLY A 48 -2.63 12.67 -9.80
C GLY A 48 -1.90 11.47 -9.19
N GLU A 49 -0.76 11.66 -8.54
CA GLU A 49 0.13 10.54 -8.19
C GLU A 49 -0.23 9.83 -6.88
N THR A 50 -0.95 10.49 -5.98
CA THR A 50 -1.45 9.87 -4.73
C THR A 50 -2.92 9.45 -4.79
N GLU A 51 -3.56 9.63 -5.93
CA GLU A 51 -5.02 9.42 -6.07
C GLU A 51 -5.41 7.96 -5.83
N ALA A 52 -4.63 7.00 -6.31
CA ALA A 52 -4.94 5.59 -6.13
C ALA A 52 -4.75 5.12 -4.68
N ALA A 53 -3.73 5.63 -3.98
CA ALA A 53 -3.50 5.36 -2.57
C ALA A 53 -4.61 5.96 -1.70
N GLN A 54 -4.99 7.21 -1.97
CA GLN A 54 -6.10 7.88 -1.29
C GLN A 54 -7.43 7.16 -1.53
N ALA A 55 -7.74 6.78 -2.77
CA ALA A 55 -8.95 6.03 -3.10
C ALA A 55 -8.99 4.66 -2.42
N LEU A 56 -7.84 3.97 -2.34
CA LEU A 56 -7.73 2.68 -1.67
C LEU A 56 -7.94 2.85 -0.16
N LEU A 57 -7.29 3.84 0.46
CA LEU A 57 -7.43 4.15 1.88
C LEU A 57 -8.86 4.56 2.23
N THR A 58 -9.45 5.47 1.45
CA THR A 58 -10.84 5.92 1.66
C THR A 58 -11.81 4.73 1.66
N ALA A 59 -11.65 3.80 0.71
CA ALA A 59 -12.47 2.60 0.66
C ALA A 59 -12.26 1.68 1.88
N ALA A 60 -11.02 1.55 2.38
CA ALA A 60 -10.71 0.77 3.57
C ALA A 60 -11.31 1.41 4.83
N LEU A 61 -11.15 2.73 4.98
CA LEU A 61 -11.72 3.48 6.10
C LEU A 61 -13.26 3.44 6.10
N ALA A 62 -13.89 3.55 4.94
CA ALA A 62 -15.35 3.42 4.82
C ALA A 62 -15.84 2.04 5.30
N ARG A 63 -15.14 0.96 4.97
CA ARG A 63 -15.45 -0.39 5.47
C ARG A 63 -15.23 -0.54 6.97
N THR A 64 -14.16 0.07 7.48
CA THR A 64 -13.86 0.10 8.92
C THR A 64 -14.96 0.87 9.67
N TYR A 65 -15.37 2.05 9.16
CA TYR A 65 -16.46 2.83 9.75
C TYR A 65 -17.79 2.09 9.75
N ALA A 66 -18.12 1.37 8.67
CA ALA A 66 -19.34 0.58 8.61
C ALA A 66 -19.44 -0.50 9.71
N ARG A 67 -18.31 -0.90 10.29
CA ARG A 67 -18.22 -1.90 11.36
C ARG A 67 -17.80 -1.33 12.72
N TRP A 68 -17.67 0.01 12.81
CA TRP A 68 -17.11 0.69 13.97
C TRP A 68 -17.76 0.26 15.30
N ASP A 69 -19.08 0.22 15.34
CA ASP A 69 -19.83 -0.19 16.55
C ASP A 69 -19.66 -1.68 16.91
N ARG A 70 -19.07 -2.47 16.02
CA ARG A 70 -18.86 -3.92 16.21
C ARG A 70 -17.42 -4.28 16.55
N LEU A 71 -16.54 -3.29 16.64
CA LEU A 71 -15.13 -3.47 16.99
C LEU A 71 -14.93 -3.69 18.49
N HIS A 72 -15.77 -4.51 19.14
CA HIS A 72 -15.73 -4.77 20.58
C HIS A 72 -14.37 -5.34 21.00
N GLY A 73 -13.43 -4.47 21.44
CA GLY A 73 -12.11 -4.86 21.91
C GLY A 73 -11.06 -5.14 20.78
N GLU A 74 -11.44 -5.06 19.53
CA GLU A 74 -10.48 -5.10 18.42
C GLU A 74 -9.78 -3.74 18.25
N ASP A 75 -8.48 -3.75 17.92
CA ASP A 75 -7.76 -2.53 17.57
C ASP A 75 -8.29 -1.98 16.23
N PRO A 76 -8.82 -0.74 16.21
CA PRO A 76 -9.30 -0.09 14.99
C PRO A 76 -8.23 0.00 13.89
N TYR A 77 -6.96 0.17 14.28
CA TYR A 77 -5.84 0.20 13.33
C TYR A 77 -5.67 -1.15 12.63
N ASP A 78 -5.65 -2.22 13.38
CA ASP A 78 -5.54 -3.58 12.84
C ASP A 78 -6.68 -3.88 11.89
N ARG A 79 -7.88 -3.45 12.22
CA ARG A 79 -9.04 -3.60 11.36
C ARG A 79 -8.91 -2.82 10.06
N ALA A 80 -8.54 -1.53 10.13
CA ALA A 80 -8.34 -0.69 8.95
C ALA A 80 -7.23 -1.24 8.04
N ARG A 81 -6.14 -1.73 8.61
CA ARG A 81 -5.04 -2.40 7.90
C ARG A 81 -5.52 -3.66 7.19
N GLN A 82 -6.31 -4.51 7.85
CA GLN A 82 -6.88 -5.71 7.24
C GLN A 82 -7.79 -5.37 6.06
N GLU A 83 -8.66 -4.36 6.20
CA GLU A 83 -9.52 -3.91 5.09
C GLU A 83 -8.70 -3.35 3.92
N LEU A 84 -7.62 -2.60 4.22
CA LEU A 84 -6.70 -2.08 3.23
C LEU A 84 -6.02 -3.22 2.45
N ALA A 85 -5.46 -4.21 3.16
CA ALA A 85 -4.82 -5.38 2.56
C ALA A 85 -5.78 -6.21 1.70
N ALA A 86 -6.99 -6.46 2.20
CA ALA A 86 -8.01 -7.21 1.48
C ALA A 86 -8.47 -6.49 0.20
N LEU A 87 -8.71 -5.17 0.27
CA LEU A 87 -9.08 -4.36 -0.89
C LEU A 87 -7.97 -4.32 -1.95
N PHE A 88 -6.73 -4.17 -1.50
CA PHE A 88 -5.58 -4.21 -2.39
C PHE A 88 -5.44 -5.57 -3.08
N ALA A 89 -5.49 -6.67 -2.31
CA ALA A 89 -5.41 -8.02 -2.85
C ALA A 89 -6.49 -8.27 -3.92
N HIS A 90 -7.73 -7.86 -3.64
CA HIS A 90 -8.84 -7.98 -4.59
C HIS A 90 -8.62 -7.17 -5.88
N ARG A 91 -7.96 -6.02 -5.78
CA ARG A 91 -7.70 -5.11 -6.90
C ARG A 91 -6.28 -5.21 -7.45
N ALA A 92 -5.50 -6.22 -7.06
CA ALA A 92 -4.08 -6.35 -7.36
C ALA A 92 -3.73 -6.20 -8.85
N ARG A 93 -4.60 -6.64 -9.76
CA ARG A 93 -4.41 -6.50 -11.22
C ARG A 93 -4.28 -5.05 -11.68
N ARG A 94 -4.93 -4.09 -10.99
CA ARG A 94 -4.87 -2.65 -11.31
C ARG A 94 -3.51 -2.04 -11.01
N TYR A 95 -2.74 -2.67 -10.10
CA TYR A 95 -1.48 -2.17 -9.58
C TYR A 95 -0.25 -2.90 -10.15
N ARG A 96 -0.41 -3.61 -11.28
CA ARG A 96 0.70 -4.32 -11.95
C ARG A 96 1.66 -3.40 -12.69
N ARG A 97 1.15 -2.29 -13.21
CA ARG A 97 1.98 -1.33 -13.95
C ARG A 97 2.79 -0.49 -12.99
N PRO A 98 4.09 -0.27 -13.27
CA PRO A 98 4.93 0.64 -12.50
C PRO A 98 4.34 2.06 -12.49
N ARG A 99 4.51 2.75 -11.37
CA ARG A 99 4.04 4.12 -11.16
C ARG A 99 5.11 5.04 -10.58
N GLY A 100 6.37 4.59 -10.56
CA GLY A 100 7.50 5.35 -10.07
C GLY A 100 7.80 5.19 -8.57
N GLY A 101 7.04 4.37 -7.85
CA GLY A 101 7.26 4.16 -6.43
C GLY A 101 8.44 3.25 -6.10
N VAL A 102 8.90 3.31 -4.85
CA VAL A 102 10.07 2.56 -4.40
C VAL A 102 9.92 1.04 -4.54
N LEU A 103 8.68 0.53 -4.52
CA LEU A 103 8.37 -0.91 -4.63
C LEU A 103 7.94 -1.35 -6.04
N ASP A 104 8.07 -0.51 -7.04
CA ASP A 104 7.60 -0.78 -8.40
C ASP A 104 8.22 -2.01 -9.08
N ARG A 105 9.42 -2.39 -8.64
CA ARG A 105 10.11 -3.60 -9.11
C ARG A 105 9.45 -4.90 -8.63
N LEU A 106 8.55 -4.80 -7.66
CA LEU A 106 7.86 -5.91 -7.05
C LEU A 106 6.48 -6.12 -7.69
N THR A 107 6.09 -7.36 -7.82
CA THR A 107 4.69 -7.69 -8.13
C THR A 107 3.76 -7.20 -7.01
N PRO A 108 2.47 -6.95 -7.30
CA PRO A 108 1.53 -6.55 -6.25
C PRO A 108 1.50 -7.50 -5.04
N ARG A 109 1.67 -8.81 -5.27
CA ARG A 109 1.70 -9.80 -4.19
C ARG A 109 2.96 -9.68 -3.33
N GLU A 110 4.12 -9.46 -3.95
CA GLU A 110 5.37 -9.24 -3.24
C GLU A 110 5.32 -7.93 -2.43
N ARG A 111 4.75 -6.86 -3.00
CA ARG A 111 4.51 -5.60 -2.28
C ARG A 111 3.64 -5.81 -1.05
N LEU A 112 2.54 -6.54 -1.19
CA LEU A 112 1.62 -6.80 -0.08
C LEU A 112 2.31 -7.56 1.06
N VAL A 113 3.02 -8.64 0.74
CA VAL A 113 3.78 -9.40 1.76
C VAL A 113 4.84 -8.53 2.40
N LEU A 114 5.61 -7.77 1.61
CA LEU A 114 6.68 -6.91 2.12
C LEU A 114 6.13 -5.81 3.05
N VAL A 115 5.04 -5.15 2.65
CA VAL A 115 4.40 -4.11 3.48
C VAL A 115 3.88 -4.69 4.78
N LEU A 116 3.18 -5.81 4.76
CA LEU A 116 2.67 -6.45 5.98
C LEU A 116 3.81 -6.89 6.92
N ARG A 117 4.87 -7.49 6.36
CA ARG A 117 5.98 -8.03 7.15
C ARG A 117 6.94 -6.97 7.68
N LEU A 118 7.37 -6.04 6.84
CA LEU A 118 8.46 -5.12 7.17
C LEU A 118 7.98 -3.73 7.56
N TYR A 119 6.94 -3.21 6.92
CA TYR A 119 6.41 -1.90 7.26
C TYR A 119 5.44 -1.97 8.45
N GLU A 120 4.52 -2.93 8.44
CA GLU A 120 3.54 -3.13 9.50
C GLU A 120 4.03 -4.03 10.65
N GLY A 121 5.12 -4.75 10.46
CA GLY A 121 5.71 -5.61 11.50
C GLY A 121 4.90 -6.84 11.86
N ILE A 122 4.03 -7.32 10.96
CA ILE A 122 3.16 -8.48 11.22
C ILE A 122 3.97 -9.77 11.20
N ALA A 123 3.71 -10.69 12.12
CA ALA A 123 4.34 -12.01 12.16
C ALA A 123 4.04 -12.84 10.89
N GLU A 124 4.93 -13.77 10.53
CA GLU A 124 4.78 -14.60 9.32
C GLU A 124 3.49 -15.39 9.35
N GLU A 125 3.18 -16.01 10.48
CA GLU A 125 1.99 -16.82 10.68
C GLU A 125 0.72 -15.99 10.52
N GLN A 126 0.69 -14.78 11.10
CA GLN A 126 -0.44 -13.87 10.99
C GLN A 126 -0.59 -13.33 9.57
N THR A 127 0.52 -13.03 8.88
CA THR A 127 0.51 -12.64 7.47
C THR A 127 -0.02 -13.79 6.60
N ALA A 128 0.43 -15.01 6.86
CA ALA A 128 -0.01 -16.22 6.17
C ALA A 128 -1.52 -16.43 6.34
N ALA A 129 -2.02 -16.33 7.57
CA ALA A 129 -3.45 -16.43 7.87
C ALA A 129 -4.26 -15.34 7.17
N THR A 130 -3.78 -14.08 7.18
CA THR A 130 -4.45 -12.95 6.54
C THR A 130 -4.56 -13.13 5.02
N LEU A 131 -3.54 -13.73 4.40
CA LEU A 131 -3.47 -13.91 2.94
C LEU A 131 -3.97 -15.27 2.45
N GLY A 132 -4.32 -16.18 3.36
CA GLY A 132 -4.71 -17.55 3.03
C GLY A 132 -3.57 -18.33 2.37
N LEU A 133 -2.34 -18.15 2.83
CA LEU A 133 -1.13 -18.76 2.29
C LEU A 133 -0.43 -19.64 3.33
N PRO A 134 0.31 -20.69 2.92
CA PRO A 134 1.26 -21.36 3.80
C PRO A 134 2.35 -20.39 4.30
N VAL A 135 2.81 -20.58 5.53
CA VAL A 135 3.88 -19.74 6.14
C VAL A 135 5.15 -19.75 5.32
N GLU A 136 5.58 -20.91 4.83
CA GLU A 136 6.77 -21.08 3.98
C GLU A 136 6.65 -20.28 2.68
N ARG A 137 5.43 -20.13 2.15
CA ARG A 137 5.18 -19.34 0.97
C ARG A 137 5.34 -17.85 1.25
N VAL A 138 4.85 -17.37 2.39
CA VAL A 138 5.04 -15.98 2.83
C VAL A 138 6.51 -15.67 3.00
N ARG A 139 7.26 -16.57 3.66
CA ARG A 139 8.72 -16.45 3.86
C ARG A 139 9.46 -16.39 2.52
N ALA A 140 9.17 -17.29 1.60
CA ALA A 140 9.79 -17.31 0.27
C ALA A 140 9.51 -16.03 -0.52
N ILE A 141 8.27 -15.53 -0.49
CA ILE A 141 7.90 -14.28 -1.15
C ILE A 141 8.64 -13.08 -0.53
N CYS A 142 8.69 -13.01 0.80
CA CYS A 142 9.38 -11.93 1.51
C CYS A 142 10.89 -11.92 1.20
N THR A 143 11.55 -13.08 1.28
CA THR A 143 12.97 -13.23 0.95
C THR A 143 13.27 -12.79 -0.48
N ARG A 144 12.47 -13.25 -1.45
CA ARG A 144 12.61 -12.85 -2.85
C ARG A 144 12.44 -11.34 -3.02
N ALA A 145 11.40 -10.75 -2.42
CA ALA A 145 11.14 -9.32 -2.51
C ALA A 145 12.32 -8.50 -1.94
N VAL A 146 12.85 -8.88 -0.79
CA VAL A 146 14.03 -8.24 -0.18
C VAL A 146 15.26 -8.37 -1.09
N THR A 147 15.50 -9.54 -1.68
CA THR A 147 16.60 -9.76 -2.63
C THR A 147 16.48 -8.85 -3.85
N LEU A 148 15.27 -8.75 -4.43
CA LEU A 148 15.01 -7.86 -5.57
C LEU A 148 15.23 -6.38 -5.21
N MET A 149 14.85 -5.98 -4.00
CA MET A 149 15.04 -4.59 -3.55
C MET A 149 16.50 -4.26 -3.29
N ARG A 150 17.31 -5.22 -2.85
CA ARG A 150 18.75 -5.05 -2.63
C ARG A 150 19.57 -5.13 -3.92
N ALA A 151 19.09 -5.82 -4.94
CA ALA A 151 19.75 -5.85 -6.24
C ALA A 151 19.78 -4.44 -6.83
N ALA A 152 20.98 -3.97 -7.22
CA ALA A 152 21.11 -2.69 -7.90
C ALA A 152 20.17 -2.66 -9.14
N PRO A 153 19.52 -1.53 -9.44
CA PRO A 153 18.80 -1.40 -10.69
C PRO A 153 19.75 -1.69 -11.85
N PRO A 154 19.30 -2.37 -12.92
CA PRO A 154 20.14 -2.50 -14.11
C PRO A 154 20.56 -1.09 -14.53
N PRO A 155 21.82 -0.90 -15.02
CA PRO A 155 22.29 0.41 -15.42
C PRO A 155 21.29 0.98 -16.43
N THR A 156 20.66 2.09 -16.05
CA THR A 156 19.70 2.79 -16.92
C THR A 156 20.47 3.33 -18.09
N GLY A 157 20.32 2.63 -19.26
CA GLY A 157 20.71 3.18 -20.56
C GLY A 157 22.20 3.44 -20.73
N ALA A 158 22.93 2.42 -21.11
CA ALA A 158 23.84 2.66 -22.22
C ALA A 158 22.99 3.01 -23.45
N ARG A 159 22.54 4.26 -23.52
CA ARG A 159 22.11 4.84 -24.79
C ARG A 159 23.29 4.62 -25.73
N ALA A 160 23.16 3.68 -26.68
CA ALA A 160 24.16 3.42 -27.68
C ALA A 160 24.63 4.78 -28.20
N ALA A 161 25.90 5.09 -27.98
CA ALA A 161 26.52 6.25 -28.58
C ALA A 161 26.27 6.14 -30.08
N PRO A 162 25.80 7.18 -30.76
CA PRO A 162 25.69 7.15 -32.21
C PRO A 162 27.06 6.84 -32.79
N GLY A 163 27.14 5.74 -33.55
CA GLY A 163 28.38 5.33 -34.21
C GLY A 163 28.95 6.49 -35.04
N PRO A 164 30.29 6.53 -35.19
CA PRO A 164 30.93 7.59 -35.97
C PRO A 164 30.33 7.63 -37.37
N PRO A 165 30.17 8.82 -37.96
CA PRO A 165 29.61 8.96 -39.30
C PRO A 165 30.53 8.26 -40.33
N PRO A 166 29.97 7.67 -41.40
CA PRO A 166 30.74 7.00 -42.42
C PRO A 166 31.70 8.01 -43.05
N VAL A 167 32.99 7.64 -43.02
CA VAL A 167 34.05 8.42 -43.68
C VAL A 167 33.78 8.36 -45.20
N ALA A 168 33.46 9.50 -45.79
CA ALA A 168 33.30 9.61 -47.24
C ALA A 168 34.68 9.34 -47.91
N ALA A 169 34.79 8.23 -48.63
CA ALA A 169 35.91 7.96 -49.50
C ALA A 169 35.84 8.92 -50.72
N ARG A 170 36.91 9.67 -50.91
CA ARG A 170 37.19 10.36 -52.17
C ARG A 170 37.92 9.44 -53.13
#